data_18da44e5f0df3960d09e07407e801e95
#
_entry.id   18da44e5f0df3960d09e07407e801e95
#
_cell.length_a   1.000
_cell.length_b   1.000
_cell.length_c   1.000
_cell.angle_alpha   90.00
_cell.angle_beta   90.00
_cell.angle_gamma   90.00
#
_symmetry.space_group_name_H-M   'P 1'
#
loop_
_entity.id
_entity.type
_entity.pdbx_description
1 polymer ?
#
loop_
_entity_poly.entity_id
_entity_poly.type
_entity_poly.pdbx_seq_one_letter_code
_entity_poly.pdbx_strand_id
1 'polypeptide(L)'
;MPNRKNKLENQSDAVLHFIEQLDVDMVDELLDSDRTYSDLEKPIFINKLGLALDRFIKAGDTCLTRSKGVCTGQGCDNIGCSGYSFMGDKSGLFLDVVVIEKKGRVEDIFDCSALDVEGSTRK
;
A
#
# COMPACT_ATOMS: atom_id res chain seq x y z
N MET A 1 -6.13 -24.98 -11.07
CA MET A 1 -5.58 -24.79 -9.73
C MET A 1 -6.35 -23.74 -8.98
N PRO A 2 -7.33 -24.17 -8.25
CA PRO A 2 -8.21 -23.22 -7.55
C PRO A 2 -7.48 -22.32 -6.55
N ASN A 3 -6.54 -22.88 -5.82
CA ASN A 3 -5.91 -22.11 -4.75
C ASN A 3 -5.11 -20.94 -5.28
N ARG A 4 -4.39 -21.15 -6.36
CA ARG A 4 -3.60 -20.08 -6.94
C ARG A 4 -4.50 -19.01 -7.49
N LYS A 5 -5.61 -19.43 -8.09
CA LYS A 5 -6.57 -18.50 -8.64
C LYS A 5 -7.18 -17.63 -7.54
N ASN A 6 -7.49 -18.23 -6.40
CA ASN A 6 -8.06 -17.50 -5.29
C ASN A 6 -7.14 -16.41 -4.80
N LYS A 7 -5.85 -16.66 -4.75
CA LYS A 7 -4.89 -15.66 -4.33
C LYS A 7 -4.89 -14.46 -5.26
N LEU A 8 -5.01 -14.71 -6.56
CA LEU A 8 -4.91 -13.64 -7.54
C LEU A 8 -6.23 -12.95 -7.82
N GLU A 9 -7.33 -13.52 -7.36
CA GLU A 9 -8.64 -12.89 -7.53
C GLU A 9 -8.79 -11.64 -6.71
N ASN A 10 -8.07 -11.54 -5.63
CA ASN A 10 -8.13 -10.37 -4.78
C ASN A 10 -7.03 -9.40 -5.18
N GLN A 11 -7.40 -8.39 -5.95
CA GLN A 11 -6.47 -7.40 -6.42
C GLN A 11 -5.80 -6.67 -5.26
N SER A 12 -6.57 -6.36 -4.23
CA SER A 12 -6.07 -5.64 -3.08
C SER A 12 -4.93 -6.39 -2.39
N ASP A 13 -5.14 -7.68 -2.11
CA ASP A 13 -4.10 -8.49 -1.47
C ASP A 13 -2.86 -8.61 -2.33
N ALA A 14 -3.05 -8.77 -3.64
CA ALA A 14 -1.93 -8.89 -4.56
C ALA A 14 -1.11 -7.61 -4.60
N VAL A 15 -1.78 -6.46 -4.64
CA VAL A 15 -1.11 -5.16 -4.64
C VAL A 15 -0.29 -5.00 -3.36
N LEU A 16 -0.89 -5.30 -2.22
CA LEU A 16 -0.19 -5.17 -0.94
C LEU A 16 1.02 -6.10 -0.87
N HIS A 17 0.86 -7.32 -1.39
CA HIS A 17 1.96 -8.28 -1.42
C HIS A 17 3.14 -7.74 -2.22
N PHE A 18 2.89 -7.17 -3.40
CA PHE A 18 4.00 -6.69 -4.23
C PHE A 18 4.61 -5.40 -3.70
N ILE A 19 3.85 -4.60 -2.93
CA ILE A 19 4.46 -3.49 -2.21
C ILE A 19 5.45 -4.05 -1.18
N GLU A 20 5.08 -5.10 -0.47
CA GLU A 20 5.98 -5.75 0.49
C GLU A 20 7.27 -6.25 -0.18
N GLN A 21 7.17 -6.65 -1.43
CA GLN A 21 8.31 -7.14 -2.19
C GLN A 21 9.10 -6.03 -2.87
N LEU A 22 8.70 -4.77 -2.69
CA LEU A 22 9.35 -3.63 -3.33
C LEU A 22 9.28 -3.71 -4.85
N ASP A 23 8.19 -4.27 -5.37
CA ASP A 23 8.03 -4.57 -6.78
C ASP A 23 6.95 -3.66 -7.38
N VAL A 24 7.33 -2.43 -7.71
CA VAL A 24 6.39 -1.46 -8.25
C VAL A 24 5.87 -1.86 -9.62
N ASP A 25 6.66 -2.59 -10.40
CA ASP A 25 6.25 -3.00 -11.74
C ASP A 25 5.03 -3.92 -11.69
N MET A 26 5.01 -4.84 -10.73
CA MET A 26 3.86 -5.71 -10.54
C MET A 26 2.66 -4.96 -10.01
N VAL A 27 2.88 -3.97 -9.16
CA VAL A 27 1.78 -3.12 -8.71
C VAL A 27 1.15 -2.41 -9.90
N ASP A 28 1.99 -1.89 -10.80
CA ASP A 28 1.53 -1.21 -12.00
C ASP A 28 0.66 -2.14 -12.85
N GLU A 29 1.07 -3.38 -13.02
CA GLU A 29 0.31 -4.32 -13.82
C GLU A 29 -1.03 -4.68 -13.19
N LEU A 30 -1.10 -4.66 -11.87
CA LEU A 30 -2.31 -5.06 -11.15
C LEU A 30 -3.36 -3.96 -11.05
N LEU A 31 -2.94 -2.70 -11.07
CA LEU A 31 -3.87 -1.59 -10.94
C LEU A 31 -4.57 -1.28 -12.26
N ASP A 32 -5.78 -0.75 -12.15
CA ASP A 32 -6.60 -0.45 -13.33
C ASP A 32 -6.06 0.79 -14.04
N SER A 33 -5.92 0.72 -15.37
CA SER A 33 -5.34 1.83 -16.12
C SER A 33 -6.28 3.00 -16.32
N ASP A 34 -7.56 2.80 -16.13
CA ASP A 34 -8.56 3.84 -16.36
C ASP A 34 -9.04 4.49 -15.06
N ARG A 35 -8.25 4.35 -14.00
CA ARG A 35 -8.62 4.84 -12.67
C ARG A 35 -7.51 5.72 -12.13
N THR A 36 -7.88 6.69 -11.29
CA THR A 36 -6.89 7.49 -10.57
C THR A 36 -6.65 6.89 -9.19
N TYR A 37 -5.46 7.13 -8.67
CA TYR A 37 -5.07 6.72 -7.32
C TYR A 37 -4.43 7.93 -6.64
N SER A 38 -4.89 8.25 -5.44
CA SER A 38 -4.42 9.44 -4.72
C SER A 38 -4.61 10.71 -5.56
N ASP A 39 -5.72 10.74 -6.32
CA ASP A 39 -6.07 11.83 -7.25
C ASP A 39 -5.06 12.03 -8.39
N LEU A 40 -4.25 11.01 -8.65
CA LEU A 40 -3.26 11.05 -9.73
C LEU A 40 -3.60 10.01 -10.78
N GLU A 41 -3.29 10.32 -12.03
CA GLU A 41 -3.37 9.31 -13.09
C GLU A 41 -2.38 8.19 -12.77
N LYS A 42 -2.73 6.98 -13.19
CA LYS A 42 -1.95 5.80 -12.82
C LYS A 42 -0.45 5.94 -13.08
N PRO A 43 0.01 6.39 -14.27
CA PRO A 43 1.46 6.51 -14.49
C PRO A 43 2.14 7.43 -13.49
N ILE A 44 1.48 8.50 -13.11
CA ILE A 44 2.03 9.47 -12.15
C ILE A 44 2.05 8.85 -10.76
N PHE A 45 0.96 8.16 -10.39
CA PHE A 45 0.89 7.48 -9.11
C PHE A 45 1.98 6.40 -8.99
N ILE A 46 2.17 5.62 -10.05
CA ILE A 46 3.18 4.56 -10.04
C ILE A 46 4.59 5.13 -9.92
N ASN A 47 4.84 6.26 -10.57
CA ASN A 47 6.13 6.92 -10.42
C ASN A 47 6.36 7.38 -8.98
N LYS A 48 5.33 7.94 -8.36
CA LYS A 48 5.41 8.39 -6.97
C LYS A 48 5.64 7.21 -6.03
N LEU A 49 4.91 6.12 -6.24
CA LEU A 49 5.08 4.92 -5.43
C LEU A 49 6.47 4.33 -5.62
N GLY A 50 6.94 4.30 -6.86
CA GLY A 50 8.28 3.80 -7.16
C GLY A 50 9.37 4.57 -6.42
N LEU A 51 9.23 5.89 -6.36
CA LEU A 51 10.18 6.72 -5.61
C LEU A 51 10.14 6.40 -4.12
N ALA A 52 8.94 6.17 -3.58
CA ALA A 52 8.81 5.81 -2.17
C ALA A 52 9.47 4.47 -1.88
N LEU A 53 9.25 3.48 -2.74
CA LEU A 53 9.85 2.15 -2.55
C LEU A 53 11.36 2.19 -2.75
N ASP A 54 11.84 3.05 -3.64
CA ASP A 54 13.27 3.20 -3.89
C ASP A 54 14.02 3.67 -2.64
N ARG A 55 13.37 4.47 -1.79
CA ARG A 55 13.99 4.90 -0.54
C ARG A 55 14.34 3.70 0.35
N PHE A 56 13.46 2.70 0.40
CA PHE A 56 13.73 1.48 1.16
C PHE A 56 14.88 0.71 0.54
N ILE A 57 14.89 0.60 -0.78
CA ILE A 57 15.94 -0.14 -1.48
C ILE A 57 17.30 0.51 -1.22
N LYS A 58 17.36 1.83 -1.31
CA LYS A 58 18.62 2.56 -1.08
C LYS A 58 19.07 2.48 0.36
N ALA A 59 18.15 2.27 1.28
CA ALA A 59 18.49 2.11 2.70
C ALA A 59 18.90 0.67 3.04
N GLY A 60 18.91 -0.23 2.06
CA GLY A 60 19.36 -1.60 2.25
C GLY A 60 18.26 -2.61 2.53
N ASP A 61 16.99 -2.20 2.46
CA ASP A 61 15.89 -3.12 2.70
C ASP A 61 15.70 -4.06 1.53
N THR A 62 15.33 -5.29 1.82
CA THR A 62 15.04 -6.29 0.80
C THR A 62 13.54 -6.59 0.70
N CYS A 63 12.80 -6.28 1.72
CA CYS A 63 11.34 -6.43 1.73
C CYS A 63 10.78 -5.57 2.84
N LEU A 64 9.46 -5.45 2.86
CA LEU A 64 8.76 -4.68 3.88
C LEU A 64 7.87 -5.59 4.69
N THR A 65 7.68 -5.25 5.96
CA THR A 65 6.74 -5.94 6.84
C THR A 65 5.49 -5.10 6.95
N ARG A 66 4.36 -5.71 6.70
CA ARG A 66 3.07 -5.01 6.69
C ARG A 66 2.35 -5.17 8.03
N SER A 67 1.86 -4.06 8.56
CA SER A 67 1.00 -4.05 9.74
C SER A 67 -0.28 -3.35 9.40
N LYS A 68 -1.39 -3.85 9.91
CA LYS A 68 -2.70 -3.27 9.64
C LYS A 68 -3.01 -2.15 10.61
N GLY A 69 -3.73 -1.15 10.14
CA GLY A 69 -4.18 -0.04 10.97
C GLY A 69 -5.44 0.58 10.41
N VAL A 70 -5.92 1.62 11.07
CA VAL A 70 -7.10 2.36 10.62
C VAL A 70 -6.77 3.84 10.59
N CYS A 71 -7.42 4.56 9.69
CA CYS A 71 -7.23 5.99 9.57
C CYS A 71 -7.94 6.70 10.74
N THR A 72 -7.21 7.54 11.46
CA THR A 72 -7.74 8.29 12.58
C THR A 72 -7.70 9.79 12.35
N GLY A 73 -7.40 10.24 11.13
CA GLY A 73 -7.27 11.66 10.84
C GLY A 73 -8.60 12.39 10.96
N GLN A 74 -8.64 13.41 11.82
CA GLN A 74 -9.85 14.21 11.99
C GLN A 74 -10.12 15.03 10.75
N GLY A 75 -11.37 15.11 10.38
CA GLY A 75 -11.77 15.84 9.19
C GLY A 75 -11.52 15.09 7.90
N CYS A 76 -11.02 13.88 7.99
CA CYS A 76 -10.77 13.06 6.83
C CYS A 76 -12.00 12.21 6.53
N ASP A 77 -12.45 12.20 5.28
CA ASP A 77 -13.60 11.40 4.87
C ASP A 77 -13.34 9.91 4.99
N ASN A 78 -12.07 9.54 5.15
CA ASN A 78 -11.66 8.13 5.19
C ASN A 78 -11.36 7.63 6.59
N ILE A 79 -11.74 8.39 7.61
CA ILE A 79 -11.53 7.96 8.99
C ILE A 79 -12.22 6.62 9.22
N GLY A 80 -11.51 5.69 9.85
CA GLY A 80 -12.02 4.34 10.08
C GLY A 80 -11.73 3.38 8.93
N CYS A 81 -11.22 3.86 7.80
CA CYS A 81 -10.90 2.98 6.68
C CYS A 81 -9.64 2.18 6.98
N SER A 82 -9.55 1.00 6.37
CA SER A 82 -8.40 0.13 6.54
C SER A 82 -7.16 0.75 5.94
N GLY A 83 -6.08 0.69 6.70
CA GLY A 83 -4.80 1.16 6.23
C GLY A 83 -3.71 0.15 6.57
N TYR A 84 -2.53 0.39 6.04
CA TYR A 84 -1.40 -0.49 6.23
C TYR A 84 -0.14 0.32 6.39
N SER A 85 0.71 -0.13 7.31
CA SER A 85 2.05 0.44 7.49
C SER A 85 3.05 -0.60 7.00
N PHE A 86 3.91 -0.19 6.09
CA PHE A 86 4.97 -1.04 5.56
C PHE A 86 6.29 -0.57 6.15
N MET A 87 7.01 -1.46 6.80
CA MET A 87 8.27 -1.10 7.44
C MET A 87 9.41 -1.89 6.82
N GLY A 88 10.51 -1.22 6.53
CA GLY A 88 11.69 -1.85 5.96
C GLY A 88 12.31 -2.84 6.94
N ASP A 89 12.75 -3.98 6.41
CA ASP A 89 13.28 -5.07 7.23
C ASP A 89 14.62 -4.71 7.89
N LYS A 90 15.33 -3.71 7.39
CA LYS A 90 16.63 -3.32 7.92
C LYS A 90 16.70 -1.87 8.34
N SER A 91 16.06 -0.98 7.59
CA SER A 91 16.18 0.47 7.84
C SER A 91 15.27 0.97 8.94
N GLY A 92 14.13 0.33 9.14
CA GLY A 92 13.10 0.84 10.03
C GLY A 92 12.29 1.98 9.44
N LEU A 93 12.56 2.36 8.21
CA LEU A 93 11.71 3.33 7.51
C LEU A 93 10.33 2.74 7.32
N PHE A 94 9.33 3.59 7.19
CA PHE A 94 7.97 3.08 7.01
C PHE A 94 7.18 3.95 6.03
N LEU A 95 6.16 3.32 5.46
CA LEU A 95 5.22 3.95 4.52
C LEU A 95 3.81 3.57 4.96
N ASP A 96 3.00 4.57 5.28
CA ASP A 96 1.63 4.35 5.72
C ASP A 96 0.67 4.74 4.61
N VAL A 97 -0.24 3.83 4.27
CA VAL A 97 -1.21 4.07 3.21
C VAL A 97 -2.60 3.62 3.66
N VAL A 98 -3.61 4.26 3.11
CA VAL A 98 -5.00 3.82 3.22
C VAL A 98 -5.38 3.21 1.87
N VAL A 99 -6.02 2.06 1.90
CA VAL A 99 -6.50 1.39 0.69
C VAL A 99 -8.03 1.33 0.75
N ILE A 100 -8.67 1.92 -0.24
CA ILE A 100 -10.11 1.82 -0.39
C ILE A 100 -10.39 0.62 -1.27
N GLU A 101 -11.03 -0.37 -0.70
CA GLU A 101 -11.28 -1.63 -1.38
C GLU A 101 -12.76 -1.86 -1.53
N LYS A 102 -13.15 -2.45 -2.65
CA LYS A 102 -14.53 -2.85 -2.89
C LYS A 102 -14.52 -4.18 -3.63
N LYS A 103 -15.07 -5.20 -3.00
CA LYS A 103 -15.15 -6.55 -3.56
C LYS A 103 -13.79 -7.09 -4.02
N GLY A 104 -12.76 -6.83 -3.20
CA GLY A 104 -11.42 -7.32 -3.48
C GLY A 104 -10.65 -6.49 -4.50
N ARG A 105 -11.23 -5.40 -4.98
CA ARG A 105 -10.57 -4.54 -5.95
C ARG A 105 -10.19 -3.23 -5.28
N VAL A 106 -9.06 -2.68 -5.70
CA VAL A 106 -8.55 -1.42 -5.16
C VAL A 106 -9.23 -0.27 -5.89
N GLU A 107 -9.97 0.55 -5.13
CA GLU A 107 -10.58 1.74 -5.70
C GLU A 107 -9.70 2.97 -5.55
N ASP A 108 -8.92 3.00 -4.48
CA ASP A 108 -7.98 4.10 -4.28
C ASP A 108 -6.89 3.68 -3.30
N ILE A 109 -5.74 4.32 -3.40
CA ILE A 109 -4.63 4.17 -2.47
C ILE A 109 -4.07 5.57 -2.24
N PHE A 110 -3.86 5.95 -0.98
CA PHE A 110 -3.26 7.25 -0.71
C PHE A 110 -2.53 7.24 0.63
N ASP A 111 -1.62 8.19 0.80
CA ASP A 111 -0.83 8.32 2.01
C ASP A 111 -1.70 8.71 3.18
N CYS A 112 -1.37 8.20 4.36
CA CYS A 112 -2.08 8.57 5.56
C CYS A 112 -1.09 8.83 6.69
N SER A 113 -1.06 10.07 7.18
CA SER A 113 -0.16 10.44 8.27
C SER A 113 -0.78 10.20 9.64
N ALA A 114 -2.05 9.81 9.69
CA ALA A 114 -2.77 9.64 10.94
C ALA A 114 -3.24 8.18 11.10
N LEU A 115 -2.45 7.24 10.64
CA LEU A 115 -2.79 5.83 10.72
C LEU A 115 -2.48 5.31 12.12
N ASP A 116 -3.49 4.70 12.75
CA ASP A 116 -3.31 4.04 14.04
C ASP A 116 -3.00 2.57 13.78
N VAL A 117 -1.75 2.20 13.94
CA VAL A 117 -1.27 0.87 13.65
C VAL A 117 -1.33 0.01 14.89
N GLU A 118 -2.03 -1.11 14.78
CA GLU A 118 -2.21 -2.04 15.88
C GLU A 118 -0.87 -2.56 16.38
N GLY A 119 -0.68 -2.50 17.68
CA GLY A 119 0.57 -2.97 18.29
C GLY A 119 1.76 -2.07 18.07
N SER A 120 1.56 -0.90 17.50
CA SER A 120 2.65 0.02 17.20
C SER A 120 3.05 0.82 18.43
N THR A 121 4.37 1.01 18.59
CA THR A 121 4.89 1.93 19.60
C THR A 121 5.39 3.22 18.99
N ARG A 122 5.15 3.37 17.72
CA ARG A 122 5.53 4.54 16.96
C ARG A 122 4.74 5.75 17.43
N LYS A 123 5.39 6.83 17.67
CA LYS A 123 4.71 8.07 18.05
C LYS A 123 5.38 9.26 17.39
#